data_af141985f3715d2e78016fe671ffbc75
#
_entry.id   af141985f3715d2e78016fe671ffbc75
#
_cell.length_a   1.000
_cell.length_b   1.000
_cell.length_c   1.000
_cell.angle_alpha   90.00
_cell.angle_beta   90.00
_cell.angle_gamma   90.00
#
_symmetry.space_group_name_H-M   'P 1'
#
loop_
_entity.id
_entity.type
_entity.pdbx_description
1 polymer ?
#
loop_
_entity_poly.entity_id
_entity_poly.type
_entity_poly.pdbx_seq_one_letter_code
_entity_poly.pdbx_strand_id
1 'polypeptide(L)'
;RNAVLQGSNSWAIYDDSLPEKGRGNVRWRTLIEQMLRRGGPRLYQKPAVTLNGRVHHRELICRIYDGNEEVIAAEYLPMVLEFGLMEEYDRLQITRVLPFLSFWPEENLALQVSVESLIRPRFQRWLRDTLMQCEKSQRKRIIFELAEADVCQHISRLQPVVRLINALGARIAVIQAGLTLVSTSWIKQLEVELIKLDPGLVRNIEKRSQNQLLVQSLVEATKGTTMQVFAPGIRSRSEWQVLTECGVSGGQGDFFAASQPLDTNVKKYSQRYSV
;
A
#
# COMPACT_ATOMS: atom_id res chain seq x y z
N ARG A 1 10.37 -15.11 13.03
CA ARG A 1 10.44 -13.64 13.21
C ARG A 1 10.67 -12.91 11.89
N ASN A 2 11.61 -13.42 11.04
CA ASN A 2 11.91 -12.77 9.77
C ASN A 2 10.74 -12.81 8.76
N ALA A 3 9.95 -13.87 8.79
CA ALA A 3 8.78 -13.96 7.92
C ALA A 3 7.71 -12.89 8.22
N VAL A 4 7.59 -12.51 9.48
CA VAL A 4 6.68 -11.44 9.91
C VAL A 4 7.18 -10.07 9.45
N LEU A 5 8.49 -9.89 9.41
CA LEU A 5 9.10 -8.62 8.98
C LEU A 5 8.98 -8.39 7.47
N GLN A 6 8.76 -9.44 6.68
CA GLN A 6 8.57 -9.33 5.23
C GLN A 6 7.11 -9.16 4.81
N GLY A 7 6.21 -9.07 5.77
CA GLY A 7 4.77 -8.96 5.54
C GLY A 7 4.05 -10.28 5.80
N SER A 8 2.76 -10.20 6.05
CA SER A 8 1.96 -11.33 6.51
C SER A 8 1.93 -12.56 5.58
N ASN A 9 2.49 -12.44 4.38
CA ASN A 9 2.52 -13.51 3.38
C ASN A 9 3.86 -13.87 2.81
N SER A 10 4.91 -13.22 3.25
CA SER A 10 6.23 -13.65 2.85
C SER A 10 6.73 -14.67 3.85
N TRP A 11 6.81 -15.90 3.40
CA TRP A 11 7.48 -16.95 4.13
C TRP A 11 8.99 -16.79 3.89
N ALA A 12 9.67 -16.22 4.85
CA ALA A 12 11.11 -16.34 4.88
C ALA A 12 11.44 -17.71 5.45
N ILE A 13 12.09 -18.54 4.67
CA ILE A 13 12.70 -19.76 5.21
C ILE A 13 13.85 -19.28 6.10
N TYR A 14 13.66 -19.47 7.39
CA TYR A 14 14.75 -19.20 8.34
C TYR A 14 15.78 -20.31 8.18
N ASP A 15 16.88 -19.97 7.53
CA ASP A 15 18.03 -20.86 7.41
C ASP A 15 19.08 -20.43 8.43
N ASP A 16 19.19 -21.19 9.51
CA ASP A 16 20.18 -20.97 10.57
C ASP A 16 21.62 -21.07 10.06
N SER A 17 21.82 -21.61 8.85
CA SER A 17 23.15 -21.75 8.26
C SER A 17 23.63 -20.50 7.52
N LEU A 18 22.73 -19.55 7.23
CA LEU A 18 23.11 -18.29 6.62
C LEU A 18 23.63 -17.33 7.70
N PRO A 19 24.78 -16.68 7.47
CA PRO A 19 25.21 -15.62 8.38
C PRO A 19 24.06 -14.61 8.46
N GLU A 20 23.67 -14.27 9.69
CA GLU A 20 22.63 -13.28 9.93
C GLU A 20 22.93 -12.04 9.11
N LYS A 21 22.18 -11.86 8.01
CA LYS A 21 22.10 -10.55 7.35
C LYS A 21 21.30 -9.58 8.24
N GLY A 22 20.93 -10.03 9.45
CA GLY A 22 20.20 -9.25 10.41
C GLY A 22 21.03 -8.09 10.94
N ARG A 23 20.59 -6.88 10.65
CA ARG A 23 21.10 -5.70 11.31
C ARG A 23 20.73 -5.78 12.79
N GLY A 24 21.69 -5.56 13.69
CA GLY A 24 21.40 -5.40 15.10
C GLY A 24 20.56 -4.14 15.35
N ASN A 25 19.94 -4.04 16.52
CA ASN A 25 19.08 -2.92 16.89
C ASN A 25 19.77 -1.56 16.77
N VAL A 26 21.06 -1.49 17.11
CA VAL A 26 21.83 -0.24 16.98
C VAL A 26 21.94 0.19 15.52
N ARG A 27 22.19 -0.75 14.62
CA ARG A 27 22.28 -0.45 13.18
C ARG A 27 20.93 -0.02 12.62
N TRP A 28 19.84 -0.72 12.97
CA TRP A 28 18.50 -0.36 12.57
C TRP A 28 18.13 1.04 13.05
N ARG A 29 18.39 1.34 14.32
CA ARG A 29 18.10 2.65 14.89
C ARG A 29 18.86 3.75 14.16
N THR A 30 20.13 3.52 13.87
CA THR A 30 20.96 4.47 13.12
C THR A 30 20.39 4.73 11.72
N LEU A 31 20.05 3.67 11.00
CA LEU A 31 19.47 3.78 9.65
C LEU A 31 18.14 4.56 9.66
N ILE A 32 17.25 4.24 10.59
CA ILE A 32 15.94 4.86 10.67
C ILE A 32 16.06 6.33 11.09
N GLU A 33 16.86 6.64 12.08
CA GLU A 33 17.08 8.01 12.51
C GLU A 33 17.73 8.86 11.42
N GLN A 34 18.68 8.31 10.68
CA GLN A 34 19.29 9.00 9.54
C GLN A 34 18.27 9.24 8.43
N MET A 35 17.44 8.25 8.13
CA MET A 35 16.37 8.37 7.13
C MET A 35 15.42 9.51 7.50
N LEU A 36 14.97 9.58 8.74
CA LEU A 36 14.07 10.65 9.21
C LEU A 36 14.74 12.03 9.13
N ARG A 37 16.00 12.12 9.53
CA ARG A 37 16.76 13.38 9.47
C ARG A 37 16.99 13.87 8.05
N ARG A 38 17.10 12.96 7.08
CA ARG A 38 17.30 13.29 5.66
C ARG A 38 16.00 13.61 4.92
N GLY A 39 14.86 13.63 5.62
CA GLY A 39 13.57 13.94 5.03
C GLY A 39 12.76 12.75 4.59
N GLY A 40 13.15 11.56 4.96
CA GLY A 40 12.41 10.32 4.69
C GLY A 40 13.10 9.38 3.69
N PRO A 41 12.48 8.25 3.38
CA PRO A 41 13.01 7.29 2.43
C PRO A 41 13.00 7.85 1.00
N ARG A 42 13.72 7.19 0.09
CA ARG A 42 13.58 7.48 -1.34
C ARG A 42 12.21 7.03 -1.83
N LEU A 43 11.59 7.87 -2.64
CA LEU A 43 10.27 7.62 -3.19
C LEU A 43 10.36 7.12 -4.63
N TYR A 44 9.63 6.05 -4.87
CA TYR A 44 9.39 5.47 -6.18
C TYR A 44 7.88 5.42 -6.41
N GLN A 45 7.47 5.18 -7.63
CA GLN A 45 6.07 4.97 -7.96
C GLN A 45 5.91 3.75 -8.86
N LYS A 46 4.74 3.13 -8.78
CA LYS A 46 4.35 2.01 -9.62
C LYS A 46 2.90 2.24 -10.06
N PRO A 47 2.61 2.20 -11.38
CA PRO A 47 1.24 2.40 -11.83
C PRO A 47 0.37 1.19 -11.54
N ALA A 48 -0.87 1.46 -11.11
CA ALA A 48 -1.95 0.48 -11.04
C ALA A 48 -2.94 0.82 -12.16
N VAL A 49 -3.24 -0.18 -12.99
CA VAL A 49 -3.99 0.02 -14.23
C VAL A 49 -5.36 -0.64 -14.17
N THR A 50 -6.32 -0.06 -14.86
CA THR A 50 -7.63 -0.63 -15.09
C THR A 50 -7.59 -1.72 -16.18
N LEU A 51 -8.72 -2.39 -16.41
CA LEU A 51 -8.81 -3.45 -17.42
C LEU A 51 -8.51 -2.96 -18.84
N ASN A 52 -8.67 -1.66 -19.11
CA ASN A 52 -8.35 -1.07 -20.40
C ASN A 52 -6.93 -0.48 -20.48
N GLY A 53 -6.11 -0.71 -19.46
CA GLY A 53 -4.71 -0.28 -19.44
C GLY A 53 -4.48 1.16 -18.99
N ARG A 54 -5.51 1.92 -18.66
CA ARG A 54 -5.35 3.29 -18.14
C ARG A 54 -4.84 3.27 -16.71
N VAL A 55 -3.98 4.20 -16.37
CA VAL A 55 -3.53 4.37 -14.99
C VAL A 55 -4.71 4.83 -14.12
N HIS A 56 -5.05 4.01 -13.14
CA HIS A 56 -6.05 4.35 -12.12
C HIS A 56 -5.43 5.18 -11.02
N HIS A 57 -4.29 4.78 -10.54
CA HIS A 57 -3.51 5.49 -9.54
C HIS A 57 -2.03 5.05 -9.62
N ARG A 58 -1.18 5.79 -8.94
CA ARG A 58 0.22 5.40 -8.76
C ARG A 58 0.46 5.12 -7.29
N GLU A 59 0.95 3.92 -7.01
CA GLU A 59 1.35 3.52 -5.66
C GLU A 59 2.74 4.06 -5.38
N LEU A 60 2.88 4.77 -4.26
CA LEU A 60 4.16 5.26 -3.80
C LEU A 60 4.89 4.16 -3.04
N ILE A 61 6.12 3.94 -3.41
CA ILE A 61 6.98 2.89 -2.85
C ILE A 61 8.18 3.57 -2.21
N CYS A 62 8.50 3.12 -0.99
CA CYS A 62 9.56 3.72 -0.18
C CYS A 62 10.69 2.74 0.02
N ARG A 63 11.93 3.22 -0.15
CA ARG A 63 13.15 2.43 0.05
C ARG A 63 14.19 3.24 0.80
N ILE A 64 14.93 2.58 1.67
CA ILE A 64 16.13 3.16 2.29
C ILE A 64 17.35 2.35 1.85
N TYR A 65 18.52 2.89 2.07
CA TYR A 65 19.77 2.27 1.67
C TYR A 65 20.72 2.16 2.85
N ASP A 66 21.26 0.97 3.04
CA ASP A 66 22.34 0.69 3.97
C ASP A 66 23.61 0.52 3.15
N GLY A 67 24.38 1.60 2.99
CA GLY A 67 25.42 1.64 1.98
C GLY A 67 24.82 1.55 0.58
N ASN A 68 25.16 0.50 -0.15
CA ASN A 68 24.60 0.19 -1.47
C ASN A 68 23.46 -0.83 -1.40
N GLU A 69 23.17 -1.38 -0.23
CA GLU A 69 22.11 -2.36 -0.05
C GLU A 69 20.77 -1.68 0.06
N GLU A 70 19.83 -2.06 -0.81
CA GLU A 70 18.46 -1.60 -0.78
C GLU A 70 17.68 -2.30 0.34
N VAL A 71 16.97 -1.50 1.14
CA VAL A 71 16.10 -1.99 2.21
C VAL A 71 14.67 -1.54 1.91
N ILE A 72 13.79 -2.50 1.67
CA ILE A 72 12.39 -2.23 1.34
C ILE A 72 11.57 -1.91 2.58
N ALA A 73 10.42 -1.27 2.36
CA ALA A 73 9.54 -0.85 3.46
C ALA A 73 9.09 -2.01 4.35
N ALA A 74 8.83 -3.19 3.77
CA ALA A 74 8.46 -4.37 4.54
C ALA A 74 9.54 -4.80 5.56
N GLU A 75 10.81 -4.49 5.29
CA GLU A 75 11.91 -4.78 6.20
C GLU A 75 12.09 -3.70 7.28
N TYR A 76 11.97 -2.43 6.92
CA TYR A 76 12.27 -1.36 7.88
C TYR A 76 11.07 -0.84 8.68
N LEU A 77 9.83 -0.92 8.14
CA LEU A 77 8.66 -0.41 8.85
C LEU A 77 8.40 -1.09 10.20
N PRO A 78 8.57 -2.40 10.35
CA PRO A 78 8.46 -3.01 11.67
C PRO A 78 9.43 -2.43 12.70
N MET A 79 10.61 -2.02 12.27
CA MET A 79 11.61 -1.41 13.14
C MET A 79 11.23 0.04 13.48
N VAL A 80 10.65 0.77 12.53
CA VAL A 80 10.10 2.12 12.80
C VAL A 80 9.04 2.03 13.89
N LEU A 81 8.15 1.04 13.81
CA LEU A 81 7.12 0.80 14.81
C LEU A 81 7.72 0.44 16.17
N GLU A 82 8.68 -0.49 16.18
CA GLU A 82 9.32 -0.95 17.42
C GLU A 82 10.05 0.18 18.16
N PHE A 83 10.65 1.11 17.44
CA PHE A 83 11.33 2.26 18.02
C PHE A 83 10.40 3.41 18.39
N GLY A 84 9.07 3.26 18.20
CA GLY A 84 8.09 4.28 18.54
C GLY A 84 8.10 5.48 17.60
N LEU A 85 8.59 5.33 16.37
CA LEU A 85 8.77 6.42 15.41
C LEU A 85 7.74 6.42 14.28
N MET A 86 6.71 5.58 14.38
CA MET A 86 5.75 5.41 13.28
C MET A 86 4.93 6.67 13.02
N GLU A 87 4.47 7.36 14.05
CA GLU A 87 3.70 8.60 13.88
C GLU A 87 4.54 9.69 13.20
N GLU A 88 5.78 9.85 13.63
CA GLU A 88 6.72 10.79 13.00
C GLU A 88 6.96 10.44 11.53
N TYR A 89 7.16 9.16 11.25
CA TYR A 89 7.33 8.66 9.88
C TYR A 89 6.10 8.95 9.02
N ASP A 90 4.91 8.62 9.49
CA ASP A 90 3.67 8.83 8.74
C ASP A 90 3.42 10.31 8.47
N ARG A 91 3.65 11.19 9.46
CA ARG A 91 3.53 12.63 9.26
C ARG A 91 4.50 13.15 8.21
N LEU A 92 5.75 12.71 8.26
CA LEU A 92 6.77 13.08 7.29
C LEU A 92 6.39 12.64 5.88
N GLN A 93 5.94 11.40 5.72
CA GLN A 93 5.56 10.85 4.42
C GLN A 93 4.37 11.60 3.82
N ILE A 94 3.34 11.86 4.59
CA ILE A 94 2.17 12.61 4.11
C ILE A 94 2.59 14.03 3.70
N THR A 95 3.35 14.72 4.54
CA THR A 95 3.81 16.09 4.27
C THR A 95 4.62 16.17 2.98
N ARG A 96 5.52 15.22 2.72
CA ARG A 96 6.37 15.27 1.53
C ARG A 96 5.68 14.83 0.24
N VAL A 97 4.58 14.09 0.34
CA VAL A 97 3.84 13.61 -0.82
C VAL A 97 2.83 14.65 -1.31
N LEU A 98 2.24 15.43 -0.42
CA LEU A 98 1.19 16.39 -0.79
C LEU A 98 1.59 17.35 -1.93
N PRO A 99 2.82 17.90 -2.00
CA PRO A 99 3.22 18.76 -3.13
C PRO A 99 3.14 18.09 -4.49
N PHE A 100 3.28 16.76 -4.58
CA PHE A 100 3.17 16.03 -5.85
C PHE A 100 1.77 16.11 -6.46
N LEU A 101 0.76 16.38 -5.67
CA LEU A 101 -0.60 16.60 -6.19
C LEU A 101 -0.66 17.82 -7.11
N SER A 102 0.20 18.81 -6.91
CA SER A 102 0.31 19.97 -7.80
C SER A 102 1.17 19.68 -9.02
N PHE A 103 2.26 18.92 -8.86
CA PHE A 103 3.12 18.51 -9.99
C PHE A 103 2.42 17.51 -10.91
N TRP A 104 1.52 16.70 -10.37
CA TRP A 104 0.80 15.65 -11.07
C TRP A 104 -0.72 15.92 -10.99
N PRO A 105 -1.23 16.92 -11.73
CA PRO A 105 -2.56 17.48 -11.45
C PRO A 105 -3.74 16.55 -11.75
N GLU A 106 -3.52 15.47 -12.50
CA GLU A 106 -4.58 14.55 -12.89
C GLU A 106 -4.39 13.14 -12.33
N GLU A 107 -3.30 12.91 -11.61
CA GLU A 107 -2.96 11.58 -11.08
C GLU A 107 -3.54 11.38 -9.68
N ASN A 108 -3.98 10.15 -9.43
CA ASN A 108 -4.28 9.69 -8.08
C ASN A 108 -3.02 9.07 -7.48
N LEU A 109 -2.71 9.44 -6.25
CA LEU A 109 -1.52 8.95 -5.54
C LEU A 109 -1.96 8.13 -4.33
N ALA A 110 -1.42 6.93 -4.21
CA ALA A 110 -1.67 6.05 -3.09
C ALA A 110 -0.42 5.94 -2.22
N LEU A 111 -0.57 6.14 -0.91
CA LEU A 111 0.50 5.98 0.03
C LEU A 111 0.05 5.20 1.25
N GLN A 112 0.92 4.34 1.76
CA GLN A 112 0.65 3.57 2.95
C GLN A 112 0.74 4.45 4.19
N VAL A 113 -0.22 4.29 5.10
CA VAL A 113 -0.22 4.90 6.42
C VAL A 113 -0.51 3.82 7.45
N SER A 114 0.09 3.91 8.62
CA SER A 114 -0.12 2.89 9.64
C SER A 114 -1.45 3.09 10.36
N VAL A 115 -2.11 1.99 10.66
CA VAL A 115 -3.30 1.98 11.54
C VAL A 115 -2.91 2.44 12.94
N GLU A 116 -1.71 2.11 13.39
CA GLU A 116 -1.14 2.57 14.67
C GLU A 116 -1.22 4.10 14.84
N SER A 117 -0.87 4.85 13.78
CA SER A 117 -1.00 6.31 13.79
C SER A 117 -2.44 6.77 13.67
N LEU A 118 -3.21 6.17 12.76
CA LEU A 118 -4.59 6.60 12.46
C LEU A 118 -5.54 6.49 13.65
N ILE A 119 -5.36 5.52 14.52
CA ILE A 119 -6.23 5.35 15.69
C ILE A 119 -5.94 6.34 16.82
N ARG A 120 -4.91 7.16 16.70
CA ARG A 120 -4.55 8.16 17.72
C ARG A 120 -5.28 9.48 17.44
N PRO A 121 -6.04 10.00 18.40
CA PRO A 121 -6.78 11.27 18.20
C PRO A 121 -5.88 12.45 17.80
N ARG A 122 -4.69 12.53 18.35
CA ARG A 122 -3.70 13.57 18.02
C ARG A 122 -3.30 13.51 16.55
N PHE A 123 -3.06 12.31 16.01
CA PHE A 123 -2.75 12.12 14.60
C PHE A 123 -3.94 12.46 13.71
N GLN A 124 -5.15 12.10 14.11
CA GLN A 124 -6.37 12.40 13.37
C GLN A 124 -6.58 13.91 13.23
N ARG A 125 -6.37 14.67 14.30
CA ARG A 125 -6.47 16.14 14.25
C ARG A 125 -5.42 16.74 13.32
N TRP A 126 -4.18 16.28 13.43
CA TRP A 126 -3.11 16.71 12.54
C TRP A 126 -3.42 16.39 11.08
N LEU A 127 -3.91 15.18 10.79
CA LEU A 127 -4.27 14.75 9.45
C LEU A 127 -5.39 15.63 8.87
N ARG A 128 -6.43 15.86 9.65
CA ARG A 128 -7.52 16.77 9.26
C ARG A 128 -6.99 18.15 8.91
N ASP A 129 -6.22 18.75 9.78
CA ASP A 129 -5.68 20.11 9.60
C ASP A 129 -4.75 20.17 8.38
N THR A 130 -3.94 19.15 8.18
CA THR A 130 -3.03 19.05 7.04
C THR A 130 -3.80 18.91 5.72
N LEU A 131 -4.78 18.05 5.65
CA LEU A 131 -5.60 17.85 4.44
C LEU A 131 -6.47 19.08 4.13
N MET A 132 -6.93 19.79 5.14
CA MET A 132 -7.72 21.02 4.94
C MET A 132 -6.90 22.15 4.32
N GLN A 133 -5.59 22.08 4.33
CA GLN A 133 -4.71 23.01 3.60
C GLN A 133 -4.67 22.74 2.11
N CYS A 134 -5.09 21.55 1.69
CA CYS A 134 -5.20 21.19 0.28
C CYS A 134 -6.58 21.55 -0.26
N GLU A 135 -6.65 21.88 -1.54
CA GLU A 135 -7.93 22.03 -2.21
C GLU A 135 -8.70 20.72 -2.26
N LYS A 136 -10.02 20.79 -2.26
CA LYS A 136 -10.89 19.61 -2.31
C LYS A 136 -10.57 18.72 -3.52
N SER A 137 -10.29 19.34 -4.68
CA SER A 137 -9.91 18.62 -5.90
C SER A 137 -8.61 17.83 -5.74
N GLN A 138 -7.68 18.31 -4.91
CA GLN A 138 -6.44 17.60 -4.59
C GLN A 138 -6.69 16.47 -3.60
N ARG A 139 -7.49 16.70 -2.56
CA ARG A 139 -7.81 15.67 -1.56
C ARG A 139 -8.45 14.44 -2.20
N LYS A 140 -9.29 14.62 -3.23
CA LYS A 140 -9.92 13.51 -3.97
C LYS A 140 -8.93 12.57 -4.64
N ARG A 141 -7.71 13.02 -4.89
CA ARG A 141 -6.68 12.23 -5.57
C ARG A 141 -5.74 11.51 -4.62
N ILE A 142 -5.97 11.63 -3.32
CA ILE A 142 -5.19 10.92 -2.29
C ILE A 142 -5.89 9.62 -1.94
N ILE A 143 -5.14 8.52 -1.95
CA ILE A 143 -5.59 7.21 -1.50
C ILE A 143 -4.66 6.76 -0.37
N PHE A 144 -5.20 6.61 0.85
CA PHE A 144 -4.44 6.06 1.96
C PHE A 144 -4.57 4.54 1.98
N GLU A 145 -3.45 3.83 2.00
CA GLU A 145 -3.40 2.38 2.00
C GLU A 145 -3.17 1.84 3.41
N LEU A 146 -4.06 0.95 3.86
CA LEU A 146 -4.02 0.33 5.18
C LEU A 146 -3.88 -1.19 5.03
N ALA A 147 -2.99 -1.80 5.82
CA ALA A 147 -2.82 -3.25 5.82
C ALA A 147 -4.04 -3.94 6.45
N GLU A 148 -4.59 -4.95 5.77
CA GLU A 148 -5.81 -5.66 6.22
C GLU A 148 -5.67 -6.25 7.63
N ALA A 149 -4.51 -6.83 7.95
CA ALA A 149 -4.30 -7.43 9.27
C ALA A 149 -4.51 -6.40 10.39
N ASP A 150 -4.01 -5.18 10.20
CA ASP A 150 -4.15 -4.10 11.18
C ASP A 150 -5.58 -3.56 11.21
N VAL A 151 -6.23 -3.46 10.05
CA VAL A 151 -7.63 -3.06 9.93
C VAL A 151 -8.52 -4.00 10.74
N CYS A 152 -8.34 -5.31 10.59
CA CYS A 152 -9.13 -6.32 11.29
C CYS A 152 -8.98 -6.25 12.81
N GLN A 153 -7.80 -5.86 13.29
CA GLN A 153 -7.54 -5.73 14.73
C GLN A 153 -8.17 -4.48 15.35
N HIS A 154 -8.50 -3.47 14.55
CA HIS A 154 -8.89 -2.14 15.04
C HIS A 154 -10.14 -1.57 14.35
N ILE A 155 -11.05 -2.42 13.88
CA ILE A 155 -12.23 -1.99 13.10
C ILE A 155 -13.01 -0.89 13.81
N SER A 156 -13.35 -1.08 15.08
CA SER A 156 -14.16 -0.12 15.84
C SER A 156 -13.50 1.24 15.97
N ARG A 157 -12.18 1.26 16.17
CA ARG A 157 -11.42 2.51 16.30
C ARG A 157 -11.16 3.17 14.96
N LEU A 158 -11.18 2.39 13.87
CA LEU A 158 -10.99 2.90 12.51
C LEU A 158 -12.26 3.48 11.91
N GLN A 159 -13.44 3.01 12.28
CA GLN A 159 -14.69 3.51 11.71
C GLN A 159 -14.80 5.04 11.73
N PRO A 160 -14.55 5.74 12.86
CA PRO A 160 -14.64 7.20 12.88
C PRO A 160 -13.59 7.87 12.00
N VAL A 161 -12.37 7.37 11.97
CA VAL A 161 -11.31 7.99 11.16
C VAL A 161 -11.50 7.74 9.66
N VAL A 162 -12.03 6.58 9.30
CA VAL A 162 -12.40 6.30 7.89
C VAL A 162 -13.49 7.27 7.44
N ARG A 163 -14.50 7.50 8.27
CA ARG A 163 -15.54 8.51 7.97
C ARG A 163 -14.96 9.91 7.83
N LEU A 164 -14.02 10.28 8.70
CA LEU A 164 -13.35 11.58 8.62
C LEU A 164 -12.59 11.73 7.31
N ILE A 165 -11.79 10.74 6.93
CA ILE A 165 -11.01 10.77 5.69
C ILE A 165 -11.94 10.87 4.47
N ASN A 166 -13.00 10.08 4.44
CA ASN A 166 -13.99 10.13 3.36
C ASN A 166 -14.72 11.48 3.32
N ALA A 167 -15.08 12.04 4.46
CA ALA A 167 -15.72 13.36 4.54
C ALA A 167 -14.81 14.48 4.02
N LEU A 168 -13.50 14.35 4.20
CA LEU A 168 -12.52 15.28 3.64
C LEU A 168 -12.32 15.11 2.12
N GLY A 169 -12.88 14.05 1.55
CA GLY A 169 -12.78 13.74 0.13
C GLY A 169 -11.65 12.80 -0.25
N ALA A 170 -10.75 12.49 0.66
CA ALA A 170 -9.70 11.50 0.42
C ALA A 170 -10.28 10.09 0.44
N ARG A 171 -9.53 9.13 -0.08
CA ARG A 171 -9.98 7.76 -0.29
C ARG A 171 -9.12 6.77 0.47
N ILE A 172 -9.64 5.58 0.68
CA ILE A 172 -8.96 4.52 1.42
C ILE A 172 -8.89 3.26 0.57
N ALA A 173 -7.75 2.61 0.60
CA ALA A 173 -7.54 1.27 0.09
C ALA A 173 -7.11 0.36 1.24
N VAL A 174 -7.56 -0.88 1.20
CA VAL A 174 -7.04 -1.93 2.09
C VAL A 174 -6.14 -2.82 1.26
N ILE A 175 -4.90 -2.97 1.71
CA ILE A 175 -3.86 -3.73 1.01
C ILE A 175 -3.54 -5.04 1.73
N GLN A 176 -2.82 -5.93 1.06
CA GLN A 176 -2.46 -7.26 1.57
C GLN A 176 -3.70 -8.06 1.99
N ALA A 177 -4.77 -7.94 1.19
CA ALA A 177 -6.07 -8.50 1.51
C ALA A 177 -6.23 -9.94 1.00
N GLY A 178 -7.08 -10.69 1.66
CA GLY A 178 -7.53 -12.02 1.22
C GLY A 178 -6.83 -13.19 1.88
N LEU A 179 -6.04 -12.95 2.93
CA LEU A 179 -5.27 -14.00 3.59
C LEU A 179 -5.98 -14.74 4.69
N THR A 180 -7.02 -14.15 5.24
CA THR A 180 -7.75 -14.73 6.37
C THR A 180 -9.23 -14.81 6.05
N LEU A 181 -9.89 -15.82 6.60
CA LEU A 181 -11.35 -15.98 6.48
C LEU A 181 -12.12 -14.81 7.13
N VAL A 182 -11.44 -14.04 8.00
CA VAL A 182 -12.01 -12.87 8.66
C VAL A 182 -12.06 -11.64 7.75
N SER A 183 -11.41 -11.72 6.58
CA SER A 183 -11.25 -10.59 5.65
C SER A 183 -12.55 -10.00 5.15
N THR A 184 -13.64 -10.77 5.11
CA THR A 184 -14.90 -10.28 4.53
C THR A 184 -15.74 -9.46 5.49
N SER A 185 -15.48 -9.56 6.82
CA SER A 185 -16.31 -8.89 7.82
C SER A 185 -16.16 -7.36 7.80
N TRP A 186 -14.94 -6.86 7.56
CA TRP A 186 -14.69 -5.41 7.53
C TRP A 186 -15.27 -4.73 6.29
N ILE A 187 -15.47 -5.46 5.19
CA ILE A 187 -15.98 -4.94 3.93
C ILE A 187 -17.33 -4.25 4.12
N LYS A 188 -18.17 -4.78 5.02
CA LYS A 188 -19.49 -4.22 5.33
C LYS A 188 -19.44 -3.10 6.36
N GLN A 189 -18.34 -2.98 7.09
CA GLN A 189 -18.22 -2.05 8.22
C GLN A 189 -17.46 -0.78 7.90
N LEU A 190 -16.57 -0.83 6.91
CA LEU A 190 -15.73 0.30 6.53
C LEU A 190 -16.00 0.69 5.08
N GLU A 191 -16.15 1.99 4.83
CA GLU A 191 -16.31 2.52 3.50
C GLU A 191 -14.93 2.76 2.87
N VAL A 192 -14.47 1.79 2.10
CA VAL A 192 -13.22 1.89 1.35
C VAL A 192 -13.51 1.77 -0.14
N GLU A 193 -12.66 2.35 -0.97
CA GLU A 193 -12.84 2.34 -2.42
C GLU A 193 -12.14 1.17 -3.09
N LEU A 194 -11.02 0.75 -2.53
CA LEU A 194 -10.12 -0.16 -3.21
C LEU A 194 -9.63 -1.24 -2.26
N ILE A 195 -9.64 -2.46 -2.76
CA ILE A 195 -9.03 -3.61 -2.09
C ILE A 195 -7.91 -4.11 -2.98
N LYS A 196 -6.70 -4.18 -2.46
CA LYS A 196 -5.56 -4.79 -3.13
C LYS A 196 -5.27 -6.15 -2.52
N LEU A 197 -5.24 -7.15 -3.36
CA LEU A 197 -4.94 -8.52 -2.93
C LEU A 197 -3.51 -8.61 -2.37
N ASP A 198 -3.29 -9.56 -1.48
CA ASP A 198 -1.93 -9.90 -1.11
C ASP A 198 -1.17 -10.46 -2.31
N PRO A 199 0.08 -10.03 -2.57
CA PRO A 199 0.87 -10.54 -3.68
C PRO A 199 1.05 -12.05 -3.66
N GLY A 200 1.03 -12.68 -2.48
CA GLY A 200 1.11 -14.13 -2.34
C GLY A 200 -0.06 -14.89 -2.95
N LEU A 201 -1.25 -14.25 -3.01
CA LEU A 201 -2.40 -14.84 -3.70
C LEU A 201 -2.26 -14.76 -5.22
N VAL A 202 -1.59 -13.75 -5.71
CA VAL A 202 -1.44 -13.47 -7.14
C VAL A 202 -0.37 -14.34 -7.78
N ARG A 203 0.70 -14.63 -7.04
CA ARG A 203 1.84 -15.36 -7.57
C ARG A 203 1.44 -16.74 -8.08
N ASN A 204 1.67 -16.98 -9.38
CA ASN A 204 1.36 -18.23 -10.07
C ASN A 204 -0.12 -18.66 -9.94
N ILE A 205 -1.03 -17.68 -9.89
CA ILE A 205 -2.46 -17.94 -9.68
C ILE A 205 -3.04 -18.82 -10.76
N GLU A 206 -2.49 -18.80 -11.98
CA GLU A 206 -2.93 -19.66 -13.09
C GLU A 206 -2.76 -21.16 -12.77
N LYS A 207 -1.90 -21.48 -11.80
CA LYS A 207 -1.63 -22.85 -11.36
C LYS A 207 -2.25 -23.19 -10.00
N ARG A 208 -2.98 -22.25 -9.40
CA ARG A 208 -3.45 -22.37 -8.02
C ARG A 208 -4.96 -22.17 -7.93
N SER A 209 -5.71 -23.25 -8.13
CA SER A 209 -7.17 -23.20 -8.12
C SER A 209 -7.76 -22.70 -6.80
N GLN A 210 -7.13 -23.02 -5.67
CA GLN A 210 -7.57 -22.51 -4.36
C GLN A 210 -7.46 -20.99 -4.28
N ASN A 211 -6.36 -20.42 -4.80
CA ASN A 211 -6.18 -18.96 -4.82
C ASN A 211 -7.19 -18.30 -5.76
N GLN A 212 -7.52 -18.94 -6.88
CA GLN A 212 -8.58 -18.44 -7.78
C GLN A 212 -9.92 -18.36 -7.07
N LEU A 213 -10.29 -19.37 -6.29
CA LEU A 213 -11.53 -19.38 -5.51
C LEU A 213 -11.53 -18.30 -4.43
N LEU A 214 -10.40 -18.08 -3.76
CA LEU A 214 -10.27 -17.01 -2.76
C LEU A 214 -10.47 -15.64 -3.39
N VAL A 215 -9.87 -15.38 -4.54
CA VAL A 215 -10.03 -14.13 -5.27
C VAL A 215 -11.48 -13.94 -5.72
N GLN A 216 -12.08 -14.98 -6.30
CA GLN A 216 -13.49 -14.94 -6.71
C GLN A 216 -14.42 -14.64 -5.53
N SER A 217 -14.17 -15.26 -4.38
CA SER A 217 -14.96 -15.04 -3.17
C SER A 217 -14.84 -13.60 -2.67
N LEU A 218 -13.64 -13.03 -2.72
CA LEU A 218 -13.42 -11.64 -2.31
C LEU A 218 -14.11 -10.68 -3.27
N VAL A 219 -14.00 -10.91 -4.57
CA VAL A 219 -14.70 -10.12 -5.58
C VAL A 219 -16.22 -10.19 -5.37
N GLU A 220 -16.75 -11.37 -5.12
CA GLU A 220 -18.18 -11.57 -4.85
C GLU A 220 -18.63 -10.79 -3.60
N ALA A 221 -17.80 -10.77 -2.55
CA ALA A 221 -18.10 -10.04 -1.33
C ALA A 221 -18.20 -8.52 -1.53
N THR A 222 -17.58 -7.98 -2.59
CA THR A 222 -17.64 -6.55 -2.92
C THR A 222 -18.84 -6.17 -3.78
N LYS A 223 -19.58 -7.13 -4.32
CA LYS A 223 -20.76 -6.87 -5.14
C LYS A 223 -21.83 -6.12 -4.35
N GLY A 224 -22.44 -5.14 -4.99
CA GLY A 224 -23.38 -4.25 -4.33
C GLY A 224 -22.72 -3.09 -3.58
N THR A 225 -21.40 -3.03 -3.60
CA THR A 225 -20.62 -1.91 -3.05
C THR A 225 -19.90 -1.17 -4.18
N THR A 226 -19.30 -0.03 -3.86
CA THR A 226 -18.44 0.72 -4.78
C THR A 226 -17.00 0.25 -4.78
N MET A 227 -16.67 -0.76 -3.99
CA MET A 227 -15.30 -1.27 -3.84
C MET A 227 -14.85 -1.98 -5.10
N GLN A 228 -13.59 -1.73 -5.49
CA GLN A 228 -12.91 -2.40 -6.59
C GLN A 228 -11.79 -3.27 -6.05
N VAL A 229 -11.56 -4.41 -6.69
CA VAL A 229 -10.48 -5.32 -6.32
C VAL A 229 -9.37 -5.22 -7.35
N PHE A 230 -8.16 -4.89 -6.89
CA PHE A 230 -6.95 -4.83 -7.70
C PHE A 230 -5.96 -5.91 -7.27
N ALA A 231 -5.22 -6.43 -8.23
CA ALA A 231 -4.21 -7.47 -8.00
C ALA A 231 -2.81 -6.90 -8.20
N PRO A 232 -2.01 -6.78 -7.15
CA PRO A 232 -0.61 -6.37 -7.26
C PRO A 232 0.31 -7.55 -7.58
N GLY A 233 1.55 -7.25 -7.97
CA GLY A 233 2.58 -8.28 -8.14
C GLY A 233 2.41 -9.16 -9.37
N ILE A 234 1.67 -8.72 -10.37
CA ILE A 234 1.46 -9.45 -11.62
C ILE A 234 2.77 -9.45 -12.42
N ARG A 235 3.23 -10.64 -12.83
CA ARG A 235 4.48 -10.81 -13.55
C ARG A 235 4.32 -11.40 -14.93
N SER A 236 3.15 -11.99 -15.25
CA SER A 236 2.92 -12.67 -16.51
C SER A 236 1.52 -12.41 -17.05
N ARG A 237 1.38 -12.59 -18.36
CA ARG A 237 0.07 -12.54 -19.00
C ARG A 237 -0.87 -13.61 -18.48
N SER A 238 -0.35 -14.79 -18.17
CA SER A 238 -1.16 -15.90 -17.63
C SER A 238 -1.78 -15.54 -16.28
N GLU A 239 -1.02 -14.90 -15.41
CA GLU A 239 -1.54 -14.38 -14.13
C GLU A 239 -2.63 -13.34 -14.36
N TRP A 240 -2.35 -12.37 -15.23
CA TRP A 240 -3.29 -11.29 -15.53
C TRP A 240 -4.61 -11.82 -16.11
N GLN A 241 -4.53 -12.74 -17.08
CA GLN A 241 -5.70 -13.32 -17.69
C GLN A 241 -6.59 -14.03 -16.67
N VAL A 242 -6.01 -14.88 -15.82
CA VAL A 242 -6.75 -15.60 -14.79
C VAL A 242 -7.38 -14.64 -13.79
N LEU A 243 -6.66 -13.60 -13.39
CA LEU A 243 -7.17 -12.59 -12.45
C LEU A 243 -8.35 -11.83 -13.04
N THR A 244 -8.30 -11.46 -14.31
CA THR A 244 -9.44 -10.81 -14.97
C THR A 244 -10.65 -11.74 -15.06
N GLU A 245 -10.44 -13.01 -15.30
CA GLU A 245 -11.51 -14.03 -15.27
C GLU A 245 -12.09 -14.19 -13.86
N CYS A 246 -11.27 -14.03 -12.82
CA CYS A 246 -11.72 -14.04 -11.43
C CYS A 246 -12.52 -12.79 -11.05
N GLY A 247 -12.51 -11.74 -11.87
CA GLY A 247 -13.32 -10.55 -11.68
C GLY A 247 -12.62 -9.34 -11.11
N VAL A 248 -11.28 -9.31 -11.08
CA VAL A 248 -10.56 -8.11 -10.63
C VAL A 248 -10.80 -6.94 -11.57
N SER A 249 -10.77 -5.73 -11.02
CA SER A 249 -11.02 -4.49 -11.76
C SER A 249 -9.74 -3.83 -12.29
N GLY A 250 -8.58 -4.29 -11.84
CA GLY A 250 -7.30 -3.74 -12.25
C GLY A 250 -6.14 -4.49 -11.64
N GLY A 251 -4.94 -4.05 -11.98
CA GLY A 251 -3.72 -4.72 -11.54
C GLY A 251 -2.51 -3.82 -11.58
N GLN A 252 -1.45 -4.27 -10.96
CA GLN A 252 -0.13 -3.67 -11.00
C GLN A 252 0.94 -4.74 -10.92
N GLY A 253 2.15 -4.42 -11.32
CA GLY A 253 3.26 -5.36 -11.31
C GLY A 253 4.18 -5.15 -12.49
N ASP A 254 5.31 -5.86 -12.49
CA ASP A 254 6.33 -5.75 -13.53
C ASP A 254 5.83 -6.16 -14.92
N PHE A 255 4.74 -6.92 -14.98
CA PHE A 255 4.05 -7.21 -16.24
C PHE A 255 3.64 -5.92 -16.97
N PHE A 256 3.21 -4.89 -16.24
CA PHE A 256 2.83 -3.59 -16.81
C PHE A 256 4.01 -2.63 -16.83
N ALA A 257 4.59 -2.38 -15.67
CA ALA A 257 5.72 -1.49 -15.48
C ALA A 257 6.42 -1.76 -14.16
N ALA A 258 7.76 -1.71 -14.18
CA ALA A 258 8.56 -1.71 -12.97
C ALA A 258 8.38 -0.39 -12.21
N SER A 259 8.72 -0.39 -10.94
CA SER A 259 8.78 0.84 -10.15
C SER A 259 9.86 1.78 -10.70
N GLN A 260 9.56 3.07 -10.70
CA GLN A 260 10.48 4.13 -11.16
C GLN A 260 10.59 5.20 -10.08
N PRO A 261 11.72 5.93 -10.00
CA PRO A 261 11.82 7.05 -9.08
C PRO A 261 10.69 8.04 -9.25
N LEU A 262 10.18 8.58 -8.16
CA LEU A 262 9.13 9.61 -8.20
C LEU A 262 9.76 10.94 -8.66
N ASP A 263 9.28 11.45 -9.78
CA ASP A 263 9.78 12.66 -10.42
C ASP A 263 8.65 13.71 -10.46
N THR A 264 9.01 14.98 -10.38
CA THR A 264 8.05 16.08 -10.50
C THR A 264 7.45 16.20 -11.90
N ASN A 265 8.14 15.68 -12.92
CA ASN A 265 7.64 15.69 -14.29
C ASN A 265 6.87 14.41 -14.61
N VAL A 266 5.54 14.48 -14.47
CA VAL A 266 4.65 13.34 -14.74
C VAL A 266 4.71 12.87 -16.20
N LYS A 267 5.11 13.73 -17.12
CA LYS A 267 5.21 13.41 -18.56
C LYS A 267 6.27 12.36 -18.87
N LYS A 268 7.17 12.08 -17.93
CA LYS A 268 8.15 11.00 -18.07
C LYS A 268 7.52 9.61 -18.04
N TYR A 269 6.29 9.49 -17.58
CA TYR A 269 5.64 8.19 -17.36
C TYR A 269 4.47 8.02 -18.30
N SER A 270 4.29 6.80 -18.78
CA SER A 270 3.16 6.45 -19.63
C SER A 270 1.83 6.54 -18.88
N GLN A 271 0.78 6.98 -19.57
CA GLN A 271 -0.59 7.02 -19.04
C GLN A 271 -1.40 5.77 -19.41
N ARG A 272 -0.86 4.92 -20.27
CA ARG A 272 -1.46 3.67 -20.70
C ARG A 272 -0.43 2.56 -20.80
N TYR A 273 -0.85 1.37 -20.47
CA TYR A 273 -0.04 0.17 -20.52
C TYR A 273 -0.80 -0.93 -21.27
N SER A 274 -0.06 -1.85 -21.89
CA SER A 274 -0.65 -3.01 -22.55
C SER A 274 -1.31 -3.94 -21.52
N VAL A 275 -2.49 -4.41 -21.86
CA VAL A 275 -3.30 -5.30 -21.03
C VAL A 275 -3.67 -6.59 -21.74
#